data_ff8294f4ea500d611768c7db9472829b
#
_entry.id   ff8294f4ea500d611768c7db9472829b
#
_cell.length_a   1.000
_cell.length_b   1.000
_cell.length_c   1.000
_cell.angle_alpha   90.00
_cell.angle_beta   90.00
_cell.angle_gamma   90.00
#
_symmetry.space_group_name_H-M   'P 1'
#
loop_
_entity.id
_entity.type
_entity.pdbx_description
1 polymer ?
#
loop_
_entity_poly.entity_id
_entity_poly.type
_entity_poly.pdbx_seq_one_letter_code
_entity_poly.pdbx_strand_id
1 'polypeptide(L)'
;MKYVNLGRSGLKVSRLCLGCMSYGDPERLPQPWSLDEKASRPLIRQALEAGINFFDTANIYSGGSSEEITGKALREMARRDEIVVATKTFFPWRNSPNTGFLSRKAIFQSIDDSLMRLGMDYVDLFQIHRFDHSTPVEETMEALHDLVKSGKVRYIGASSMEAWRFAKMQHTAERNGWTRFITMQPQYNLLYREEEREMLPLCEDQGVGVIPWSPMARGRLTRDWSV
;
A
#
# COMPACT_ATOMS: atom_id res chain seq x y z
N MET A 1 21.33 -6.53 1.00
CA MET A 1 19.87 -6.78 1.07
C MET A 1 19.52 -8.08 0.37
N LYS A 2 18.53 -8.86 0.86
CA LYS A 2 17.97 -10.02 0.11
C LYS A 2 16.70 -9.58 -0.61
N TYR A 3 16.53 -10.05 -1.85
CA TYR A 3 15.35 -9.80 -2.67
C TYR A 3 14.56 -11.08 -2.87
N VAL A 4 13.24 -10.96 -2.90
CA VAL A 4 12.30 -12.06 -3.09
C VAL A 4 11.22 -11.66 -4.09
N ASN A 5 10.55 -12.63 -4.69
CA ASN A 5 9.35 -12.34 -5.46
C ASN A 5 8.20 -11.97 -4.53
N LEU A 6 7.41 -10.99 -4.92
CA LEU A 6 6.23 -10.57 -4.16
C LEU A 6 5.07 -11.55 -4.44
N GLY A 7 4.86 -12.49 -3.54
CA GLY A 7 3.98 -13.63 -3.76
C GLY A 7 4.44 -14.48 -4.95
N ARG A 8 3.50 -15.00 -5.73
CA ARG A 8 3.78 -15.73 -6.99
C ARG A 8 3.93 -14.81 -8.21
N SER A 9 4.15 -13.51 -7.99
CA SER A 9 4.40 -12.57 -9.10
C SER A 9 5.87 -12.58 -9.52
N GLY A 10 6.16 -12.00 -10.69
CA GLY A 10 7.52 -11.76 -11.15
C GLY A 10 8.20 -10.53 -10.53
N LEU A 11 7.46 -9.75 -9.70
CA LEU A 11 7.95 -8.52 -9.10
C LEU A 11 8.95 -8.83 -7.97
N LYS A 12 10.19 -8.37 -8.10
CA LYS A 12 11.23 -8.55 -7.10
C LYS A 12 11.30 -7.36 -6.15
N VAL A 13 11.17 -7.65 -4.85
CA VAL A 13 11.22 -6.65 -3.78
C VAL A 13 12.27 -7.04 -2.73
N SER A 14 12.82 -6.04 -2.07
CA SER A 14 13.59 -6.25 -0.85
C SER A 14 12.69 -6.89 0.24
N ARG A 15 13.27 -7.74 1.07
CA ARG A 15 12.52 -8.35 2.20
C ARG A 15 12.05 -7.33 3.24
N LEU A 16 12.63 -6.13 3.22
CA LEU A 16 12.18 -4.99 3.98
C LEU A 16 11.47 -4.01 3.05
N CYS A 17 10.32 -3.51 3.48
CA CYS A 17 9.59 -2.44 2.84
C CYS A 17 9.65 -1.20 3.73
N LEU A 18 9.97 -0.05 3.17
CA LEU A 18 9.89 1.21 3.91
C LEU A 18 8.45 1.72 3.92
N GLY A 19 7.81 1.68 5.10
CA GLY A 19 6.51 2.31 5.32
C GLY A 19 6.66 3.82 5.47
N CYS A 20 5.95 4.58 4.63
CA CYS A 20 6.08 6.04 4.53
C CYS A 20 4.98 6.80 5.31
N MET A 21 4.20 6.14 6.16
CA MET A 21 3.13 6.78 6.93
C MET A 21 3.64 7.89 7.86
N SER A 22 4.89 7.79 8.33
CA SER A 22 5.49 8.79 9.22
C SER A 22 6.13 9.97 8.48
N TYR A 23 6.08 10.00 7.16
CA TYR A 23 6.55 11.12 6.34
C TYR A 23 5.36 11.95 5.88
N GLY A 24 5.41 13.25 6.10
CA GLY A 24 4.31 14.13 5.72
C GLY A 24 4.32 15.44 6.48
N ASP A 25 3.41 16.31 6.10
CA ASP A 25 3.17 17.57 6.79
C ASP A 25 2.31 17.30 8.05
N PRO A 26 2.84 17.50 9.26
CA PRO A 26 2.09 17.24 10.50
C PRO A 26 0.86 18.15 10.67
N GLU A 27 0.76 19.26 9.95
CA GLU A 27 -0.35 20.19 10.03
C GLU A 27 -1.53 19.80 9.12
N ARG A 28 -1.31 18.97 8.10
CA ARG A 28 -2.38 18.58 7.16
C ARG A 28 -3.39 17.57 7.73
N LEU A 29 -2.96 16.69 8.64
CA LEU A 29 -3.82 15.78 9.40
C LEU A 29 -3.24 15.64 10.81
N PRO A 30 -4.04 15.25 11.81
CA PRO A 30 -3.59 15.14 13.19
C PRO A 30 -2.67 13.91 13.39
N GLN A 31 -1.53 13.93 12.74
CA GLN A 31 -0.45 12.97 12.88
C GLN A 31 0.81 13.69 13.36
N PRO A 32 0.87 14.10 14.63
CA PRO A 32 1.95 14.95 15.16
C PRO A 32 3.33 14.28 15.13
N TRP A 33 3.37 12.97 14.90
CA TRP A 33 4.62 12.21 14.72
C TRP A 33 5.15 12.22 13.29
N SER A 34 4.44 12.83 12.33
CA SER A 34 4.90 12.91 10.95
C SER A 34 6.14 13.79 10.85
N LEU A 35 7.07 13.37 10.03
CA LEU A 35 8.30 14.09 9.73
C LEU A 35 8.13 14.89 8.44
N ASP A 36 8.52 16.15 8.46
CA ASP A 36 8.55 17.00 7.27
C ASP A 36 9.52 16.49 6.20
N GLU A 37 9.56 17.13 5.05
CA GLU A 37 10.43 16.74 3.94
C GLU A 37 11.93 16.73 4.38
N LYS A 38 12.36 17.74 5.13
CA LYS A 38 13.75 17.88 5.56
C LYS A 38 14.20 16.70 6.43
N ALA A 39 13.36 16.30 7.38
CA ALA A 39 13.64 15.18 8.29
C ALA A 39 13.43 13.81 7.62
N SER A 40 12.52 13.69 6.66
CA SER A 40 12.20 12.44 5.96
C SER A 40 13.26 12.03 4.94
N ARG A 41 13.80 12.98 4.20
CA ARG A 41 14.74 12.71 3.09
C ARG A 41 16.00 11.91 3.47
N PRO A 42 16.67 12.17 4.62
CA PRO A 42 17.81 11.36 5.05
C PRO A 42 17.45 9.91 5.30
N LEU A 43 16.24 9.64 5.84
CA LEU A 43 15.78 8.28 6.14
C LEU A 43 15.45 7.50 4.85
N ILE A 44 14.83 8.16 3.86
CA ILE A 44 14.59 7.56 2.54
C ILE A 44 15.91 7.24 1.84
N ARG A 45 16.88 8.16 1.89
CA ARG A 45 18.23 7.93 1.36
C ARG A 45 18.91 6.73 2.03
N GLN A 46 18.90 6.68 3.34
CA GLN A 46 19.49 5.56 4.11
C GLN A 46 18.84 4.22 3.72
N ALA A 47 17.52 4.20 3.51
CA ALA A 47 16.82 3.00 3.05
C ALA A 47 17.29 2.55 1.67
N LEU A 48 17.43 3.47 0.71
CA LEU A 48 17.95 3.20 -0.62
C LEU A 48 19.40 2.67 -0.56
N GLU A 49 20.27 3.31 0.21
CA GLU A 49 21.68 2.91 0.41
C GLU A 49 21.78 1.52 1.08
N ALA A 50 20.84 1.16 1.94
CA ALA A 50 20.75 -0.18 2.52
C ALA A 50 20.20 -1.24 1.52
N GLY A 51 19.81 -0.83 0.32
CA GLY A 51 19.28 -1.70 -0.74
C GLY A 51 17.78 -1.99 -0.62
N ILE A 52 17.03 -1.18 0.15
CA ILE A 52 15.56 -1.26 0.13
C ILE A 52 15.09 -0.65 -1.19
N ASN A 53 14.32 -1.45 -1.95
CA ASN A 53 13.72 -1.02 -3.21
C ASN A 53 12.19 -0.93 -3.15
N PHE A 54 11.58 -1.19 -1.99
CA PHE A 54 10.13 -1.24 -1.82
C PHE A 54 9.67 -0.16 -0.83
N PHE A 55 8.79 0.75 -1.31
CA PHE A 55 8.31 1.91 -0.58
C PHE A 55 6.78 1.91 -0.59
N ASP A 56 6.16 1.99 0.60
CA ASP A 56 4.71 1.89 0.77
C ASP A 56 4.15 3.17 1.41
N THR A 57 3.32 3.88 0.66
CA THR A 57 2.59 5.06 1.12
C THR A 57 1.07 4.85 0.97
N ALA A 58 0.28 5.90 1.10
CA ALA A 58 -1.16 5.91 0.85
C ALA A 58 -1.65 7.34 0.58
N ASN A 59 -2.75 7.44 -0.16
CA ASN A 59 -3.37 8.71 -0.48
C ASN A 59 -3.74 9.54 0.75
N ILE A 60 -4.12 8.88 1.86
CA ILE A 60 -4.58 9.54 3.10
C ILE A 60 -3.43 9.96 4.04
N TYR A 61 -2.22 9.41 3.89
CA TYR A 61 -1.15 9.68 4.84
C TYR A 61 -0.75 11.15 4.83
N SER A 62 -0.92 11.80 6.00
CA SER A 62 -0.73 13.24 6.21
C SER A 62 -1.36 14.09 5.08
N GLY A 63 -2.63 13.78 4.74
CA GLY A 63 -3.38 14.49 3.69
C GLY A 63 -2.68 14.49 2.33
N GLY A 64 -2.01 13.40 1.95
CA GLY A 64 -1.30 13.22 0.69
C GLY A 64 0.13 13.73 0.67
N SER A 65 0.57 14.50 1.68
CA SER A 65 1.94 14.99 1.73
C SER A 65 2.97 13.87 1.87
N SER A 66 2.57 12.69 2.37
CA SER A 66 3.43 11.51 2.33
C SER A 66 3.78 11.09 0.91
N GLU A 67 2.82 11.09 0.00
CA GLU A 67 3.08 10.80 -1.43
C GLU A 67 3.94 11.90 -2.07
N GLU A 68 3.70 13.17 -1.76
CA GLU A 68 4.48 14.30 -2.28
C GLU A 68 5.97 14.19 -1.88
N ILE A 69 6.24 13.99 -0.58
CA ILE A 69 7.60 13.87 -0.03
C ILE A 69 8.31 12.61 -0.55
N THR A 70 7.62 11.46 -0.47
CA THR A 70 8.18 10.18 -0.92
C THR A 70 8.46 10.20 -2.42
N GLY A 71 7.50 10.65 -3.23
CA GLY A 71 7.65 10.75 -4.68
C GLY A 71 8.79 11.66 -5.09
N LYS A 72 8.89 12.85 -4.50
CA LYS A 72 9.98 13.80 -4.78
C LYS A 72 11.35 13.20 -4.42
N ALA A 73 11.47 12.61 -3.22
CA ALA A 73 12.73 12.00 -2.79
C ALA A 73 13.16 10.85 -3.71
N LEU A 74 12.22 9.95 -4.06
CA LEU A 74 12.54 8.81 -4.92
C LEU A 74 12.92 9.21 -6.34
N ARG A 75 12.26 10.20 -6.94
CA ARG A 75 12.62 10.70 -8.27
C ARG A 75 14.01 11.33 -8.33
N GLU A 76 14.47 11.93 -7.22
CA GLU A 76 15.78 12.57 -7.15
C GLU A 76 16.90 11.59 -6.76
N MET A 77 16.59 10.50 -6.05
CA MET A 77 17.59 9.64 -5.42
C MET A 77 17.68 8.25 -6.02
N ALA A 78 16.72 7.82 -6.83
CA ALA A 78 16.63 6.46 -7.36
C ALA A 78 16.24 6.45 -8.84
N ARG A 79 16.56 5.37 -9.52
CA ARG A 79 16.03 5.09 -10.85
C ARG A 79 14.65 4.47 -10.73
N ARG A 80 13.68 4.96 -11.50
CA ARG A 80 12.28 4.52 -11.42
C ARG A 80 12.12 3.01 -11.70
N ASP A 81 12.92 2.47 -12.61
CA ASP A 81 12.88 1.06 -13.02
C ASP A 81 13.50 0.09 -11.99
N GLU A 82 14.21 0.61 -10.99
CA GLU A 82 14.85 -0.19 -9.94
C GLU A 82 14.04 -0.25 -8.64
N ILE A 83 13.04 0.62 -8.48
CA ILE A 83 12.23 0.73 -7.26
C ILE A 83 10.79 0.28 -7.47
N VAL A 84 10.17 -0.18 -6.39
CA VAL A 84 8.76 -0.56 -6.30
C VAL A 84 8.04 0.43 -5.40
N VAL A 85 7.10 1.17 -5.97
CA VAL A 85 6.31 2.17 -5.27
C VAL A 85 4.88 1.69 -5.13
N ALA A 86 4.43 1.58 -3.88
CA ALA A 86 3.06 1.21 -3.53
C ALA A 86 2.30 2.40 -2.94
N THR A 87 1.04 2.54 -3.31
CA THR A 87 0.10 3.44 -2.65
C THR A 87 -1.25 2.77 -2.44
N LYS A 88 -2.17 3.45 -1.74
CA LYS A 88 -3.46 2.87 -1.34
C LYS A 88 -4.60 3.86 -1.51
N THR A 89 -5.81 3.34 -1.70
CA THR A 89 -7.06 4.10 -1.76
C THR A 89 -8.12 3.48 -0.86
N PHE A 90 -8.99 4.29 -0.31
CA PHE A 90 -10.22 3.97 0.41
C PHE A 90 -10.75 5.20 1.18
N PHE A 91 -9.91 5.78 2.07
CA PHE A 91 -10.36 6.83 2.99
C PHE A 91 -10.70 8.12 2.24
N PRO A 92 -11.83 8.76 2.57
CA PRO A 92 -12.25 9.99 1.89
C PRO A 92 -11.32 11.17 2.23
N TRP A 93 -11.07 12.00 1.25
CA TRP A 93 -10.29 13.24 1.36
C TRP A 93 -11.08 14.39 1.96
N ARG A 94 -12.37 14.37 1.73
CA ARG A 94 -13.32 15.41 2.11
C ARG A 94 -14.61 14.76 2.53
N ASN A 95 -15.37 15.41 3.39
CA ASN A 95 -16.72 14.97 3.73
C ASN A 95 -17.69 15.35 2.60
N SER A 96 -17.59 14.66 1.47
CA SER A 96 -18.41 14.86 0.28
C SER A 96 -18.66 13.54 -0.43
N PRO A 97 -19.81 13.35 -1.08
CA PRO A 97 -20.07 12.16 -1.88
C PRO A 97 -18.96 11.91 -2.93
N ASN A 98 -18.66 10.65 -3.19
CA ASN A 98 -17.68 10.18 -4.19
C ASN A 98 -16.22 10.59 -3.95
N THR A 99 -15.85 11.07 -2.75
CA THR A 99 -14.46 11.47 -2.45
C THR A 99 -13.65 10.39 -1.74
N GLY A 100 -14.15 9.17 -1.69
CA GLY A 100 -13.51 8.00 -1.08
C GLY A 100 -14.24 6.71 -1.39
N PHE A 101 -13.90 5.68 -0.63
CA PHE A 101 -14.38 4.31 -0.80
C PHE A 101 -13.91 3.67 -2.13
N LEU A 102 -14.60 2.63 -2.62
CA LEU A 102 -14.12 1.80 -3.71
C LEU A 102 -15.05 1.75 -4.93
N SER A 103 -15.92 2.76 -5.11
CA SER A 103 -16.64 2.87 -6.35
C SER A 103 -15.65 3.09 -7.51
N ARG A 104 -16.03 2.66 -8.71
CA ARG A 104 -15.22 2.87 -9.93
C ARG A 104 -14.77 4.32 -10.07
N LYS A 105 -15.69 5.27 -9.87
CA LYS A 105 -15.38 6.70 -9.93
C LYS A 105 -14.30 7.12 -8.93
N ALA A 106 -14.43 6.68 -7.67
CA ALA A 106 -13.47 7.03 -6.61
C ALA A 106 -12.10 6.40 -6.82
N ILE A 107 -12.04 5.15 -7.28
CA ILE A 107 -10.80 4.43 -7.60
C ILE A 107 -10.01 5.15 -8.68
N PHE A 108 -10.66 5.53 -9.79
CA PHE A 108 -10.00 6.22 -10.90
C PHE A 108 -9.50 7.61 -10.50
N GLN A 109 -10.32 8.38 -9.78
CA GLN A 109 -9.89 9.69 -9.27
C GLN A 109 -8.72 9.56 -8.29
N SER A 110 -8.77 8.56 -7.41
CA SER A 110 -7.74 8.37 -6.39
C SER A 110 -6.37 8.03 -6.99
N ILE A 111 -6.30 7.19 -8.02
CA ILE A 111 -5.01 6.88 -8.65
C ILE A 111 -4.46 8.10 -9.40
N ASP A 112 -5.29 8.88 -10.07
CA ASP A 112 -4.85 10.07 -10.79
C ASP A 112 -4.29 11.13 -9.81
N ASP A 113 -4.98 11.36 -8.70
CA ASP A 113 -4.51 12.23 -7.63
C ASP A 113 -3.20 11.72 -6.99
N SER A 114 -3.07 10.42 -6.80
CA SER A 114 -1.84 9.80 -6.24
C SER A 114 -0.66 9.93 -7.20
N LEU A 115 -0.85 9.67 -8.49
CA LEU A 115 0.19 9.82 -9.51
C LEU A 115 0.68 11.26 -9.62
N MET A 116 -0.25 12.22 -9.54
CA MET A 116 0.07 13.65 -9.52
C MET A 116 0.93 14.02 -8.30
N ARG A 117 0.58 13.57 -7.09
CA ARG A 117 1.36 13.85 -5.86
C ARG A 117 2.71 13.15 -5.86
N LEU A 118 2.78 11.90 -6.30
CA LEU A 118 4.02 11.15 -6.46
C LEU A 118 4.91 11.74 -7.58
N GLY A 119 4.32 12.44 -8.55
CA GLY A 119 4.98 12.91 -9.77
C GLY A 119 5.47 11.74 -10.63
N MET A 120 4.68 10.70 -10.76
CA MET A 120 4.99 9.46 -11.49
C MET A 120 3.89 9.12 -12.49
N ASP A 121 4.25 8.44 -13.58
CA ASP A 121 3.29 8.02 -14.61
C ASP A 121 2.54 6.74 -14.24
N TYR A 122 3.09 5.94 -13.33
CA TYR A 122 2.49 4.71 -12.82
C TYR A 122 2.98 4.39 -11.41
N VAL A 123 2.19 3.58 -10.69
CA VAL A 123 2.62 2.90 -9.47
C VAL A 123 2.80 1.41 -9.74
N ASP A 124 3.72 0.77 -9.00
CA ASP A 124 3.96 -0.66 -9.14
C ASP A 124 2.87 -1.46 -8.45
N LEU A 125 2.42 -1.01 -7.27
CA LEU A 125 1.38 -1.68 -6.49
C LEU A 125 0.33 -0.69 -6.03
N PHE A 126 -0.93 -0.91 -6.40
CA PHE A 126 -2.07 -0.14 -5.92
C PHE A 126 -2.95 -1.01 -5.03
N GLN A 127 -3.16 -0.57 -3.79
CA GLN A 127 -3.83 -1.37 -2.79
C GLN A 127 -5.16 -0.76 -2.37
N ILE A 128 -6.18 -1.58 -2.17
CA ILE A 128 -7.34 -1.16 -1.39
C ILE A 128 -6.97 -1.16 0.09
N HIS A 129 -7.16 -0.02 0.77
CA HIS A 129 -6.75 0.17 2.15
C HIS A 129 -7.67 -0.55 3.13
N ARG A 130 -8.96 -0.70 2.77
CA ARG A 130 -10.00 -1.43 3.51
C ARG A 130 -11.01 -2.02 2.54
N PHE A 131 -11.81 -2.95 3.01
CA PHE A 131 -12.96 -3.46 2.26
C PHE A 131 -14.09 -2.42 2.29
N ASP A 132 -14.75 -2.20 1.15
CA ASP A 132 -15.93 -1.33 1.05
C ASP A 132 -17.21 -2.16 1.13
N HIS A 133 -18.00 -1.89 2.16
CA HIS A 133 -19.29 -2.57 2.39
C HIS A 133 -20.43 -2.02 1.53
N SER A 134 -20.24 -0.85 0.95
CA SER A 134 -21.27 -0.11 0.20
C SER A 134 -21.16 -0.27 -1.32
N THR A 135 -20.01 -0.74 -1.82
CA THR A 135 -19.76 -0.93 -3.25
C THR A 135 -19.77 -2.43 -3.59
N PRO A 136 -20.46 -2.84 -4.67
CA PRO A 136 -20.39 -4.22 -5.15
C PRO A 136 -18.93 -4.64 -5.42
N VAL A 137 -18.59 -5.87 -5.02
CA VAL A 137 -17.23 -6.41 -5.20
C VAL A 137 -16.84 -6.43 -6.68
N GLU A 138 -17.80 -6.73 -7.54
CA GLU A 138 -17.64 -6.78 -8.99
C GLU A 138 -17.19 -5.41 -9.54
N GLU A 139 -17.85 -4.32 -9.13
CA GLU A 139 -17.50 -2.96 -9.56
C GLU A 139 -16.07 -2.59 -9.14
N THR A 140 -15.72 -2.89 -7.87
CA THR A 140 -14.39 -2.63 -7.35
C THR A 140 -13.31 -3.41 -8.12
N MET A 141 -13.53 -4.72 -8.34
CA MET A 141 -12.54 -5.58 -8.98
C MET A 141 -12.36 -5.26 -10.46
N GLU A 142 -13.45 -4.94 -11.16
CA GLU A 142 -13.40 -4.51 -12.57
C GLU A 142 -12.64 -3.18 -12.70
N ALA A 143 -12.95 -2.21 -11.84
CA ALA A 143 -12.26 -0.92 -11.83
C ALA A 143 -10.73 -1.07 -11.61
N LEU A 144 -10.33 -1.93 -10.69
CA LEU A 144 -8.91 -2.23 -10.44
C LEU A 144 -8.26 -2.94 -11.63
N HIS A 145 -8.96 -3.88 -12.27
CA HIS A 145 -8.50 -4.53 -13.49
C HIS A 145 -8.26 -3.52 -14.61
N ASP A 146 -9.19 -2.61 -14.84
CA ASP A 146 -9.07 -1.56 -15.84
C ASP A 146 -7.90 -0.62 -15.58
N LEU A 147 -7.59 -0.31 -14.32
CA LEU A 147 -6.39 0.46 -13.98
C LEU A 147 -5.10 -0.27 -14.38
N VAL A 148 -5.05 -1.59 -14.22
CA VAL A 148 -3.90 -2.39 -14.69
C VAL A 148 -3.84 -2.36 -16.22
N LYS A 149 -4.97 -2.51 -16.90
CA LYS A 149 -5.05 -2.44 -18.37
C LYS A 149 -4.66 -1.08 -18.92
N SER A 150 -4.98 0.00 -18.21
CA SER A 150 -4.59 1.37 -18.61
C SER A 150 -3.10 1.66 -18.44
N GLY A 151 -2.36 0.80 -17.73
CA GLY A 151 -0.95 0.98 -17.46
C GLY A 151 -0.63 1.95 -16.30
N LYS A 152 -1.61 2.55 -15.65
CA LYS A 152 -1.40 3.40 -14.46
C LYS A 152 -0.94 2.62 -13.24
N VAL A 153 -1.26 1.32 -13.21
CA VAL A 153 -0.97 0.39 -12.12
C VAL A 153 -0.37 -0.89 -12.70
N ARG A 154 0.72 -1.41 -12.11
CA ARG A 154 1.32 -2.68 -12.55
C ARG A 154 0.69 -3.89 -11.86
N TYR A 155 0.48 -3.79 -10.55
CA TYR A 155 -0.09 -4.85 -9.72
C TYR A 155 -1.09 -4.27 -8.74
N ILE A 156 -2.05 -5.08 -8.30
CA ILE A 156 -3.02 -4.70 -7.29
C ILE A 156 -2.86 -5.53 -6.02
N GLY A 157 -3.23 -4.95 -4.89
CA GLY A 157 -3.18 -5.56 -3.56
C GLY A 157 -4.35 -5.14 -2.68
N ALA A 158 -4.45 -5.77 -1.53
CA ALA A 158 -5.46 -5.47 -0.52
C ALA A 158 -4.83 -5.29 0.86
N SER A 159 -5.55 -4.65 1.76
CA SER A 159 -5.14 -4.48 3.15
C SER A 159 -6.32 -4.68 4.10
N SER A 160 -6.04 -5.30 5.23
CA SER A 160 -6.90 -5.40 6.43
C SER A 160 -8.39 -5.63 6.15
N MET A 161 -8.74 -6.88 5.99
CA MET A 161 -10.12 -7.37 5.88
C MET A 161 -10.19 -8.81 6.34
N GLU A 162 -11.39 -9.35 6.50
CA GLU A 162 -11.57 -10.76 6.83
C GLU A 162 -11.18 -11.66 5.66
N ALA A 163 -10.63 -12.82 5.97
CA ALA A 163 -10.14 -13.77 4.97
C ALA A 163 -11.22 -14.18 3.94
N TRP A 164 -12.48 -14.39 4.39
CA TRP A 164 -13.58 -14.74 3.50
C TRP A 164 -13.91 -13.63 2.48
N ARG A 165 -13.75 -12.35 2.87
CA ARG A 165 -13.94 -11.20 1.96
C ARG A 165 -12.84 -11.13 0.92
N PHE A 166 -11.60 -11.33 1.36
CA PHE A 166 -10.46 -11.40 0.44
C PHE A 166 -10.63 -12.56 -0.55
N ALA A 167 -11.00 -13.75 -0.06
CA ALA A 167 -11.28 -14.91 -0.91
C ALA A 167 -12.42 -14.63 -1.91
N LYS A 168 -13.49 -13.94 -1.48
CA LYS A 168 -14.58 -13.52 -2.36
C LYS A 168 -14.09 -12.61 -3.48
N MET A 169 -13.27 -11.59 -3.17
CA MET A 169 -12.73 -10.67 -4.17
C MET A 169 -11.81 -11.39 -5.17
N GLN A 170 -10.94 -12.28 -4.68
CA GLN A 170 -10.07 -13.11 -5.53
C GLN A 170 -10.86 -14.02 -6.45
N HIS A 171 -11.90 -14.69 -5.94
CA HIS A 171 -12.79 -15.54 -6.73
C HIS A 171 -13.59 -14.74 -7.78
N THR A 172 -14.08 -13.55 -7.41
CA THR A 172 -14.76 -12.65 -8.35
C THR A 172 -13.83 -12.27 -9.52
N ALA A 173 -12.58 -11.92 -9.23
CA ALA A 173 -11.60 -11.64 -10.27
C ALA A 173 -11.35 -12.84 -11.18
N GLU A 174 -11.16 -14.03 -10.59
CA GLU A 174 -10.89 -15.27 -11.32
C GLU A 174 -12.05 -15.64 -12.26
N ARG A 175 -13.27 -15.61 -11.76
CA ARG A 175 -14.48 -15.92 -12.55
C ARG A 175 -14.67 -15.01 -13.76
N ASN A 176 -14.25 -13.76 -13.66
CA ASN A 176 -14.43 -12.76 -14.71
C ASN A 176 -13.16 -12.56 -15.57
N GLY A 177 -12.08 -13.33 -15.33
CA GLY A 177 -10.81 -13.16 -16.04
C GLY A 177 -10.11 -11.83 -15.73
N TRP A 178 -10.37 -11.24 -14.57
CA TRP A 178 -9.77 -9.99 -14.12
C TRP A 178 -8.48 -10.20 -13.35
N THR A 179 -7.74 -9.12 -13.17
CA THR A 179 -6.51 -9.11 -12.37
C THR A 179 -6.80 -9.46 -10.91
N ARG A 180 -6.04 -10.41 -10.36
CA ARG A 180 -6.12 -10.82 -8.96
C ARG A 180 -5.18 -9.97 -8.10
N PHE A 181 -5.47 -9.85 -6.83
CA PHE A 181 -4.53 -9.30 -5.85
C PHE A 181 -3.29 -10.19 -5.73
N ILE A 182 -2.11 -9.58 -5.77
CA ILE A 182 -0.84 -10.28 -5.52
C ILE A 182 -0.34 -10.10 -4.10
N THR A 183 -0.93 -9.17 -3.32
CA THR A 183 -0.52 -8.87 -1.95
C THR A 183 -1.70 -8.71 -1.01
N MET A 184 -1.45 -9.07 0.25
CA MET A 184 -2.26 -8.70 1.41
C MET A 184 -1.38 -7.96 2.42
N GLN A 185 -1.84 -6.78 2.87
CA GLN A 185 -1.17 -6.00 3.91
C GLN A 185 -1.99 -6.02 5.21
N PRO A 186 -1.80 -7.04 6.09
CA PRO A 186 -2.52 -7.16 7.35
C PRO A 186 -1.79 -6.48 8.50
N GLN A 187 -2.47 -6.25 9.64
CA GLN A 187 -1.79 -6.01 10.90
C GLN A 187 -1.17 -7.32 11.38
N TYR A 188 0.15 -7.36 11.55
CA TYR A 188 0.78 -8.56 12.05
C TYR A 188 2.08 -8.27 12.78
N ASN A 189 2.19 -8.74 14.00
CA ASN A 189 3.40 -8.65 14.84
C ASN A 189 3.30 -9.66 16.00
N LEU A 190 4.33 -9.78 16.83
CA LEU A 190 4.37 -10.75 17.92
C LEU A 190 3.29 -10.54 19.01
N LEU A 191 2.69 -9.34 19.08
CA LEU A 191 1.61 -9.02 20.04
C LEU A 191 0.22 -9.18 19.42
N TYR A 192 0.10 -9.19 18.10
CA TYR A 192 -1.15 -9.34 17.37
C TYR A 192 -0.98 -10.38 16.26
N ARG A 193 -1.55 -11.56 16.46
CA ARG A 193 -1.33 -12.75 15.62
C ARG A 193 -2.62 -13.34 15.04
N GLU A 194 -3.71 -12.57 15.04
CA GLU A 194 -5.02 -13.03 14.56
C GLU A 194 -4.97 -13.53 13.11
N GLU A 195 -4.14 -12.92 12.29
CA GLU A 195 -4.02 -13.27 10.86
C GLU A 195 -3.50 -14.69 10.60
N GLU A 196 -2.89 -15.33 11.61
CA GLU A 196 -2.42 -16.72 11.53
C GLU A 196 -3.57 -17.73 11.44
N ARG A 197 -4.77 -17.35 11.86
CA ARG A 197 -5.93 -18.26 11.85
C ARG A 197 -6.38 -18.58 10.43
N GLU A 198 -6.53 -17.57 9.57
CA GLU A 198 -7.10 -17.76 8.24
C GLU A 198 -6.37 -16.97 7.16
N MET A 199 -6.07 -15.68 7.38
CA MET A 199 -5.53 -14.82 6.33
C MET A 199 -4.16 -15.30 5.83
N LEU A 200 -3.22 -15.62 6.72
CA LEU A 200 -1.89 -16.09 6.31
C LEU A 200 -1.95 -17.44 5.59
N PRO A 201 -2.68 -18.47 6.10
CA PRO A 201 -2.91 -19.71 5.35
C PRO A 201 -3.54 -19.49 3.97
N LEU A 202 -4.54 -18.61 3.86
CA LEU A 202 -5.17 -18.26 2.59
C LEU A 202 -4.18 -17.59 1.61
N CYS A 203 -3.35 -16.68 2.12
CA CYS A 203 -2.32 -16.03 1.30
C CYS A 203 -1.29 -17.04 0.79
N GLU A 204 -0.88 -18.00 1.62
CA GLU A 204 0.05 -19.06 1.24
C GLU A 204 -0.55 -19.96 0.16
N ASP A 205 -1.78 -20.44 0.35
CA ASP A 205 -2.51 -21.27 -0.62
C ASP A 205 -2.63 -20.57 -1.98
N GLN A 206 -3.00 -19.29 -1.99
CA GLN A 206 -3.19 -18.53 -3.22
C GLN A 206 -1.91 -17.90 -3.79
N GLY A 207 -0.78 -18.05 -3.12
CA GLY A 207 0.49 -17.46 -3.54
C GLY A 207 0.52 -15.94 -3.48
N VAL A 208 -0.20 -15.36 -2.53
CA VAL A 208 -0.28 -13.92 -2.25
C VAL A 208 0.84 -13.52 -1.32
N GLY A 209 1.58 -12.47 -1.65
CA GLY A 209 2.63 -11.93 -0.79
C GLY A 209 2.04 -11.17 0.41
N VAL A 210 2.64 -11.36 1.59
CA VAL A 210 2.19 -10.69 2.81
C VAL A 210 3.13 -9.54 3.16
N ILE A 211 2.56 -8.33 3.36
CA ILE A 211 3.29 -7.10 3.71
C ILE A 211 2.76 -6.59 5.06
N PRO A 212 3.24 -7.07 6.20
CA PRO A 212 2.71 -6.67 7.50
C PRO A 212 2.83 -5.17 7.78
N TRP A 213 1.74 -4.52 8.24
CA TRP A 213 1.86 -3.20 8.83
C TRP A 213 2.00 -3.29 10.34
N SER A 214 2.66 -2.29 10.93
CA SER A 214 3.07 -2.25 12.35
C SER A 214 3.83 -3.51 12.83
N PRO A 215 4.84 -4.02 12.10
CA PRO A 215 5.58 -5.22 12.51
C PRO A 215 6.32 -5.03 13.83
N MET A 216 6.66 -3.78 14.18
CA MET A 216 7.30 -3.41 15.46
C MET A 216 6.29 -2.96 16.53
N ALA A 217 4.98 -3.19 16.33
CA ALA A 217 3.91 -2.83 17.26
C ALA A 217 4.01 -1.36 17.76
N ARG A 218 4.25 -0.41 16.85
CA ARG A 218 4.44 1.02 17.14
C ARG A 218 5.60 1.29 18.11
N GLY A 219 6.69 0.55 17.97
CA GLY A 219 7.89 0.65 18.79
C GLY A 219 7.85 -0.18 20.09
N ARG A 220 6.72 -0.83 20.39
CA ARG A 220 6.61 -1.65 21.61
C ARG A 220 7.51 -2.89 21.61
N LEU A 221 7.91 -3.38 20.44
CA LEU A 221 8.80 -4.53 20.29
C LEU A 221 10.28 -4.13 20.10
N THR A 222 10.61 -2.84 20.15
CA THR A 222 11.96 -2.35 19.83
C THR A 222 12.58 -1.48 20.90
N ARG A 223 11.90 -1.27 22.02
CA ARG A 223 12.39 -0.44 23.14
C ARG A 223 12.43 -1.23 24.44
N ASP A 224 13.26 -0.78 25.35
CA ASP A 224 13.25 -1.24 26.74
C ASP A 224 11.93 -0.80 27.41
N TRP A 225 11.29 -1.71 28.12
CA TRP A 225 10.05 -1.46 28.86
C TRP A 225 10.28 -0.90 30.25
N SER A 226 11.53 -0.88 30.69
CA SER A 226 11.95 -0.30 31.99
C SER A 226 12.19 1.21 31.91
N VAL A 227 12.06 1.81 30.75
CA VAL A 227 12.29 3.25 30.48
C VAL A 227 10.98 3.94 30.14
#